data_be1fc563fe64e759f35a3a5b9ed8bfb3
#
_entry.id   be1fc563fe64e759f35a3a5b9ed8bfb3
#
_cell.length_a   1.000
_cell.length_b   1.000
_cell.length_c   1.000
_cell.angle_alpha   90.00
_cell.angle_beta   90.00
_cell.angle_gamma   90.00
#
_symmetry.space_group_name_H-M   'P 1'
#
loop_
_entity.id
_entity.type
_entity.pdbx_description
1 polymer ?
#
loop_
_entity_poly.entity_id
_entity_poly.type
_entity_poly.pdbx_seq_one_letter_code
_entity_poly.pdbx_strand_id
1 'polypeptide(L)' 'MDTVSVARNRILQLCEERKITINKLATLSALPPSSIKNILYGKSRNPKLLTIKMICDGLDITLSDFFSTPEFDS' A
#
# COMPACT_ATOMS: atom_id res chain seq x y z
N MET A 1 5.10 -13.11 -10.25
CA MET A 1 5.16 -11.68 -9.88
C MET A 1 5.79 -11.58 -8.50
N ASP A 2 6.71 -10.65 -8.31
CA ASP A 2 7.36 -10.54 -7.01
C ASP A 2 6.46 -9.87 -5.97
N THR A 3 6.78 -10.08 -4.70
CA THR A 3 5.96 -9.61 -3.59
C THR A 3 5.81 -8.09 -3.57
N VAL A 4 6.85 -7.36 -3.94
CA VAL A 4 6.79 -5.89 -3.96
C VAL A 4 5.81 -5.40 -5.02
N SER A 5 5.82 -6.02 -6.20
CA SER A 5 4.86 -5.66 -7.27
C SER A 5 3.43 -5.96 -6.85
N VAL A 6 3.20 -7.08 -6.15
CA VAL A 6 1.87 -7.40 -5.62
C VAL A 6 1.43 -6.37 -4.60
N ALA A 7 2.34 -5.94 -3.72
CA ALA A 7 2.02 -4.90 -2.73
C ALA A 7 1.65 -3.57 -3.39
N ARG A 8 2.39 -3.17 -4.45
CA ARG A 8 2.05 -1.96 -5.22
C ARG A 8 0.65 -2.05 -5.81
N ASN A 9 0.37 -3.17 -6.46
CA ASN A 9 -0.93 -3.37 -7.09
C ASN A 9 -2.05 -3.37 -6.06
N ARG A 10 -1.79 -3.94 -4.88
CA ARG A 10 -2.78 -3.95 -3.80
C ARG A 10 -3.08 -2.54 -3.30
N ILE A 11 -2.05 -1.70 -3.15
CA ILE A 11 -2.24 -0.30 -2.74
C ILE A 11 -3.06 0.45 -3.79
N LEU A 12 -2.71 0.29 -5.08
CA LEU A 12 -3.44 0.95 -6.16
C LEU A 12 -4.89 0.48 -6.22
N GLN A 13 -5.13 -0.81 -6.04
CA GLN A 13 -6.47 -1.37 -6.01
C GLN A 13 -7.31 -0.77 -4.89
N LEU A 14 -6.73 -0.66 -3.70
CA LEU A 14 -7.44 -0.10 -2.54
C LEU A 14 -7.77 1.38 -2.74
N CYS A 15 -6.85 2.14 -3.33
CA CYS A 15 -7.11 3.54 -3.66
C CYS A 15 -8.25 3.66 -4.68
N GLU A 16 -8.25 2.81 -5.69
CA GLU A 16 -9.28 2.81 -6.72
C GLU A 16 -10.65 2.46 -6.15
N GLU A 17 -10.70 1.41 -5.31
CA GLU A 17 -11.93 0.99 -4.66
C GLU A 17 -12.54 2.10 -3.79
N ARG A 18 -11.67 2.88 -3.14
CA ARG A 18 -12.09 3.94 -2.24
C ARG A 18 -12.20 5.30 -2.93
N LYS A 19 -11.81 5.36 -4.21
CA LYS A 19 -11.85 6.59 -5.02
C LYS A 19 -11.06 7.72 -4.36
N ILE A 20 -9.87 7.40 -3.88
CA ILE A 20 -8.97 8.37 -3.26
C ILE A 20 -7.68 8.48 -4.06
N THR A 21 -7.03 9.64 -3.95
CA THR A 21 -5.74 9.87 -4.57
C THR A 21 -4.61 9.34 -3.69
N ILE A 22 -3.41 9.24 -4.27
CA ILE A 22 -2.21 8.86 -3.52
C ILE A 22 -1.92 9.90 -2.43
N ASN A 23 -2.13 11.19 -2.73
CA ASN A 23 -1.94 12.24 -1.73
C ASN A 23 -2.92 12.07 -0.56
N LYS A 24 -4.16 11.72 -0.86
CA LYS A 24 -5.16 11.45 0.18
C LYS A 24 -4.76 10.25 1.03
N LEU A 25 -4.27 9.20 0.38
CA LEU A 25 -3.78 8.02 1.10
C LEU A 25 -2.64 8.40 2.04
N ALA A 26 -1.70 9.22 1.57
CA ALA A 26 -0.59 9.68 2.40
C ALA A 26 -1.08 10.42 3.64
N THR A 27 -2.04 11.32 3.45
CA THR A 27 -2.65 12.06 4.56
C THR A 27 -3.30 11.11 5.57
N LEU A 28 -4.08 10.16 5.09
CA LEU A 28 -4.77 9.20 5.96
C LEU A 28 -3.80 8.29 6.70
N SER A 29 -2.66 8.01 6.09
CA SER A 29 -1.65 7.10 6.64
C SER A 29 -0.61 7.83 7.50
N ALA A 30 -0.71 9.15 7.62
CA ALA A 30 0.27 9.97 8.31
C ALA A 30 1.68 9.79 7.75
N LEU A 31 1.78 9.61 6.43
CA LEU A 31 3.04 9.44 5.71
C LEU A 31 3.23 10.59 4.73
N PRO A 32 4.48 11.00 4.48
CA PRO A 32 4.73 11.94 3.38
C PRO A 32 4.39 11.26 2.05
N PRO A 33 3.84 12.01 1.07
CA PRO A 33 3.51 11.43 -0.24
C PRO A 33 4.70 10.75 -0.91
N SER A 34 5.93 11.24 -0.67
CA SER A 34 7.12 10.64 -1.23
C SER A 34 7.33 9.20 -0.79
N SER A 35 6.94 8.85 0.44
CA SER A 35 7.08 7.47 0.93
C SER A 35 6.20 6.51 0.14
N ILE A 36 4.97 6.93 -0.16
CA ILE A 36 4.06 6.10 -0.94
C ILE A 36 4.52 6.04 -2.39
N LYS A 37 4.92 7.16 -2.97
CA LYS A 37 5.42 7.20 -4.34
C LYS A 37 6.67 6.34 -4.53
N ASN A 38 7.55 6.29 -3.53
CA ASN A 38 8.73 5.43 -3.59
C ASN A 38 8.34 3.94 -3.69
N ILE A 39 7.30 3.53 -2.99
CA ILE A 39 6.80 2.17 -3.10
C ILE A 39 6.18 1.94 -4.48
N LEU A 40 5.32 2.85 -4.93
CA LEU A 40 4.53 2.67 -6.15
C LEU A 40 5.37 2.76 -7.42
N TYR A 41 6.41 3.59 -7.42
CA TYR A 41 7.17 3.86 -8.64
C TYR A 41 8.55 3.21 -8.64
N GLY A 42 8.73 2.17 -7.82
CA GLY A 42 9.88 1.29 -7.97
C GLY A 42 11.16 1.71 -7.28
N LYS A 43 11.15 2.80 -6.52
CA LYS A 43 12.34 3.24 -5.79
C LYS A 43 12.61 2.35 -4.58
N SER A 44 11.55 1.90 -3.91
CA SER A 44 11.68 1.05 -2.74
C SER A 44 11.48 -0.40 -3.16
N ARG A 45 12.49 -1.23 -2.88
CA ARG A 45 12.42 -2.67 -3.13
C ARG A 45 12.03 -3.45 -1.89
N ASN A 46 11.98 -2.77 -0.76
CA ASN A 46 11.74 -3.42 0.53
C ASN A 46 10.93 -2.50 1.42
N PRO A 47 9.63 -2.31 1.11
CA PRO A 47 8.77 -1.48 1.94
C PRO A 47 8.72 -2.06 3.34
N LYS A 48 8.85 -1.19 4.34
CA LYS A 48 8.85 -1.62 5.73
C LYS A 48 7.45 -2.08 6.13
N LEU A 49 7.40 -3.10 6.97
CA LEU A 49 6.13 -3.58 7.50
C LEU A 49 5.37 -2.47 8.22
N LEU A 50 6.09 -1.62 8.97
CA LEU A 50 5.47 -0.48 9.65
C LEU A 50 4.78 0.45 8.65
N THR A 51 5.41 0.72 7.51
CA THR A 51 4.80 1.55 6.47
C THR A 51 3.50 0.94 5.96
N ILE A 52 3.49 -0.37 5.70
CA ILE A 52 2.29 -1.08 5.27
C ILE A 52 1.22 -1.00 6.36
N LYS A 53 1.60 -1.18 7.63
CA LYS A 53 0.66 -1.06 8.75
C LYS A 53 0.03 0.32 8.81
N MET A 54 0.82 1.37 8.60
CA MET A 54 0.31 2.75 8.59
C MET A 54 -0.69 2.97 7.46
N ILE A 55 -0.43 2.39 6.29
CA ILE A 55 -1.37 2.45 5.18
C ILE A 55 -2.67 1.73 5.54
N CYS A 56 -2.58 0.55 6.13
CA CYS A 56 -3.75 -0.21 6.56
C CYS A 56 -4.57 0.57 7.59
N ASP A 57 -3.90 1.17 8.57
CA ASP A 57 -4.59 1.99 9.58
C ASP A 57 -5.28 3.19 8.93
N GLY A 58 -4.64 3.83 7.97
CA GLY A 58 -5.23 4.96 7.25
C GLY A 58 -6.45 4.57 6.44
N LEU A 59 -6.49 3.35 5.93
CA LEU A 59 -7.61 2.81 5.16
C LEU A 59 -8.62 2.06 6.02
N ASP A 60 -8.37 1.96 7.32
CA ASP A 60 -9.24 1.24 8.27
C ASP A 60 -9.42 -0.22 7.86
N ILE A 61 -8.34 -0.87 7.49
CA ILE A 61 -8.30 -2.30 7.21
C ILE A 61 -7.22 -2.97 8.06
N THR A 62 -7.32 -4.29 8.19
CA THR A 62 -6.30 -5.07 8.89
C THR A 62 -5.17 -5.44 7.96
N LEU A 63 -4.01 -5.82 8.53
CA LEU A 63 -2.94 -6.41 7.73
C LEU A 63 -3.41 -7.69 7.04
N SER A 64 -4.25 -8.46 7.71
CA SER A 64 -4.83 -9.67 7.14
C SER A 64 -5.63 -9.36 5.87
N ASP A 65 -6.46 -8.31 5.91
CA ASP A 65 -7.20 -7.87 4.73
C ASP A 65 -6.27 -7.43 3.60
N PHE A 66 -5.22 -6.68 3.96
CA PHE A 66 -4.27 -6.20 2.96
C PHE A 66 -3.64 -7.36 2.21
N PHE A 67 -3.21 -8.40 2.92
CA PHE A 67 -2.51 -9.54 2.35
C PHE A 67 -3.43 -10.70 1.94
N SER A 68 -4.75 -10.47 1.88
CA SER A 68 -5.72 -11.53 1.63
C SER A 68 -5.81 -11.95 0.16
N THR A 69 -5.20 -11.21 -0.76
CA THR A 69 -5.27 -11.56 -2.18
C THR A 69 -4.35 -12.74 -2.50
N PRO A 70 -4.80 -13.67 -3.38
CA PRO A 70 -4.01 -14.87 -3.67
C PRO A 70 -2.63 -14.60 -4.27
N GLU A 71 -2.45 -13.46 -4.89
CA GLU A 71 -1.19 -13.10 -5.55
C GLU A 71 -0.02 -13.07 -4.59
N PHE A 72 -0.26 -12.80 -3.29
CA PHE A 72 0.81 -12.80 -2.30
C PHE A 72 1.35 -14.20 -2.02
N ASP A 73 0.57 -15.22 -2.29
CA ASP A 73 0.94 -16.61 -1.99
C ASP A 73 1.30 -17.43 -3.24
N SER A 74 1.39 -16.77 -4.37
CA SER A 74 1.72 -17.44 -5.63
C SER A 74 3.21 -17.46 -5.94
#